data_d5207e55e00a9f149662ad68062ed999
#
_entry.id   d5207e55e00a9f149662ad68062ed999
#
_cell.length_a   1.000
_cell.length_b   1.000
_cell.length_c   1.000
_cell.angle_alpha   90.00
_cell.angle_beta   90.00
_cell.angle_gamma   90.00
#
_symmetry.space_group_name_H-M   'P 1'
#
loop_
_entity.id
_entity.type
_entity.pdbx_description
1 polymer ?
#
loop_
_entity_poly.entity_id
_entity_poly.type
_entity_poly.pdbx_seq_one_letter_code
_entity_poly.pdbx_strand_id
1 'polypeptide(L)'
;MNKPYNPKRQAILDAAKQAFIAHGYSGASIEAIAEAAPVSKPTLYNHFKGKQELFAAVIAGQCEALLSTLTREQAELADPVAGLKAIANAFVELVYTDEALQLYRLIIAEQQQFPGLGELVYRSGPESVLQQLSTYLDELKARSILSIDNIETSSRLFFGMLKGDQHFRCLLGLQSGLSDGEKRLLINATVSLFLKGHGYDL
;
A
#
# COMPACT_ATOMS: atom_id res chain seq x y z
N MET A 1 -16.86 8.82 4.11
CA MET A 1 -16.85 10.04 4.95
C MET A 1 -15.42 10.30 5.37
N ASN A 2 -14.76 11.34 4.80
CA ASN A 2 -13.44 11.75 5.23
C ASN A 2 -13.49 12.16 6.71
N LYS A 3 -12.75 11.46 7.58
CA LYS A 3 -12.55 11.94 8.95
C LYS A 3 -11.89 13.32 8.89
N PRO A 4 -12.36 14.31 9.67
CA PRO A 4 -11.74 15.63 9.68
C PRO A 4 -10.25 15.50 10.03
N TYR A 5 -9.42 16.25 9.30
CA TYR A 5 -7.98 16.30 9.53
C TYR A 5 -7.68 16.64 11.00
N ASN A 6 -6.95 15.77 11.68
CA ASN A 6 -6.55 15.96 13.07
C ASN A 6 -5.02 16.05 13.14
N PRO A 7 -4.46 17.25 13.32
CA PRO A 7 -3.00 17.44 13.29
C PRO A 7 -2.26 16.65 14.38
N LYS A 8 -2.87 16.46 15.55
CA LYS A 8 -2.25 15.66 16.63
C LYS A 8 -2.20 14.18 16.25
N ARG A 9 -3.28 13.66 15.65
CA ARG A 9 -3.29 12.28 15.17
C ARG A 9 -2.24 12.05 14.08
N GLN A 10 -2.07 13.00 13.17
CA GLN A 10 -1.06 12.91 12.12
C GLN A 10 0.36 12.95 12.71
N ALA A 11 0.65 13.87 13.62
CA ALA A 11 1.95 13.93 14.29
C ALA A 11 2.30 12.63 15.02
N ILE A 12 1.31 11.99 15.68
CA ILE A 12 1.51 10.67 16.31
C ILE A 12 1.84 9.60 15.27
N LEU A 13 1.15 9.58 14.13
CA LEU A 13 1.40 8.60 13.06
C LEU A 13 2.78 8.77 12.45
N ASP A 14 3.21 10.00 12.20
CA ASP A 14 4.53 10.29 11.63
C ASP A 14 5.65 9.89 12.60
N ALA A 15 5.52 10.25 13.89
CA ALA A 15 6.47 9.84 14.93
C ALA A 15 6.50 8.32 15.12
N ALA A 16 5.33 7.65 15.07
CA ALA A 16 5.23 6.21 15.18
C ALA A 16 5.90 5.50 14.01
N LYS A 17 5.67 5.98 12.78
CA LYS A 17 6.31 5.45 11.58
C LYS A 17 7.84 5.46 11.72
N GLN A 18 8.41 6.60 12.10
CA GLN A 18 9.85 6.74 12.29
C GLN A 18 10.36 5.83 13.42
N ALA A 19 9.64 5.75 14.54
CA ALA A 19 10.03 4.88 15.65
C ALA A 19 10.02 3.40 15.27
N PHE A 20 9.01 2.95 14.52
CA PHE A 20 8.95 1.55 14.04
C PHE A 20 10.08 1.24 13.06
N ILE A 21 10.39 2.14 12.15
CA ILE A 21 11.48 1.97 11.19
C ILE A 21 12.84 1.92 11.92
N ALA A 22 13.06 2.81 12.89
CA ALA A 22 14.35 2.93 13.58
C ALA A 22 14.61 1.81 14.59
N HIS A 23 13.56 1.34 15.30
CA HIS A 23 13.71 0.47 16.47
C HIS A 23 12.99 -0.88 16.33
N GLY A 24 12.37 -1.16 15.19
CA GLY A 24 11.53 -2.32 15.00
C GLY A 24 10.17 -2.22 15.70
N TYR A 25 9.29 -3.18 15.43
CA TYR A 25 8.00 -3.22 16.15
C TYR A 25 8.21 -3.49 17.64
N SER A 26 9.11 -4.39 18.01
CA SER A 26 9.43 -4.73 19.39
C SER A 26 9.99 -3.53 20.17
N GLY A 27 11.02 -2.89 19.63
CA GLY A 27 11.78 -1.84 20.30
C GLY A 27 11.09 -0.47 20.37
N ALA A 28 10.12 -0.18 19.52
CA ALA A 28 9.38 1.09 19.57
C ALA A 28 8.51 1.17 20.83
N SER A 29 8.66 2.25 21.62
CA SER A 29 7.87 2.50 22.83
C SER A 29 6.83 3.60 22.63
N ILE A 30 5.66 3.44 23.25
CA ILE A 30 4.57 4.44 23.19
C ILE A 30 5.03 5.77 23.83
N GLU A 31 5.86 5.69 24.86
CA GLU A 31 6.42 6.84 25.55
C GLU A 31 7.30 7.68 24.61
N ALA A 32 8.25 7.03 23.93
CA ALA A 32 9.14 7.71 22.99
C ALA A 32 8.37 8.29 21.79
N ILE A 33 7.33 7.59 21.31
CA ILE A 33 6.46 8.07 20.25
C ILE A 33 5.68 9.31 20.69
N ALA A 34 5.12 9.31 21.91
CA ALA A 34 4.38 10.46 22.44
C ALA A 34 5.28 11.70 22.61
N GLU A 35 6.53 11.50 23.06
CA GLU A 35 7.53 12.55 23.17
C GLU A 35 7.91 13.12 21.80
N ALA A 36 8.18 12.27 20.82
CA ALA A 36 8.51 12.68 19.45
C ALA A 36 7.34 13.36 18.71
N ALA A 37 6.09 13.03 19.05
CA ALA A 37 4.88 13.64 18.51
C ALA A 37 4.40 14.91 19.24
N PRO A 38 5.17 15.56 20.07
CA PRO A 38 4.92 16.49 21.17
C PRO A 38 3.49 16.42 21.74
N VAL A 39 3.07 15.23 22.16
CA VAL A 39 1.78 15.00 22.82
C VAL A 39 1.94 14.28 24.15
N SER A 40 0.97 14.45 25.06
CA SER A 40 0.96 13.66 26.28
C SER A 40 0.59 12.19 26.01
N LYS A 41 1.11 11.26 26.81
CA LYS A 41 0.76 9.84 26.75
C LYS A 41 -0.77 9.59 26.80
N PRO A 42 -1.56 10.25 27.68
CA PRO A 42 -3.01 10.18 27.63
C PRO A 42 -3.61 10.64 26.28
N THR A 43 -3.04 11.67 25.67
CA THR A 43 -3.49 12.13 24.34
C THR A 43 -3.26 11.05 23.27
N LEU A 44 -2.13 10.37 23.30
CA LEU A 44 -1.85 9.26 22.37
C LEU A 44 -2.86 8.13 22.60
N TYR A 45 -3.13 7.73 23.84
CA TYR A 45 -4.09 6.67 24.15
C TYR A 45 -5.55 7.04 23.81
N ASN A 46 -5.89 8.33 23.77
CA ASN A 46 -7.19 8.79 23.27
C ASN A 46 -7.36 8.57 21.76
N HIS A 47 -6.25 8.51 21.00
CA HIS A 47 -6.27 8.26 19.56
C HIS A 47 -6.06 6.79 19.20
N PHE A 48 -5.26 6.05 19.98
CA PHE A 48 -4.87 4.67 19.69
C PHE A 48 -4.81 3.87 20.98
N LYS A 49 -5.51 2.73 21.04
CA LYS A 49 -5.61 1.88 22.25
C LYS A 49 -4.28 1.21 22.64
N GLY A 50 -3.29 1.24 21.74
CA GLY A 50 -1.98 0.64 21.98
C GLY A 50 -1.14 0.52 20.72
N LYS A 51 0.02 -0.11 20.86
CA LYS A 51 1.03 -0.23 19.79
C LYS A 51 0.52 -0.95 18.54
N GLN A 52 -0.32 -1.98 18.70
CA GLN A 52 -0.90 -2.69 17.58
C GLN A 52 -1.82 -1.81 16.72
N GLU A 53 -2.74 -1.08 17.36
CA GLU A 53 -3.64 -0.18 16.63
C GLU A 53 -2.89 0.98 15.98
N LEU A 54 -1.85 1.49 16.66
CA LEU A 54 -0.98 2.53 16.12
C LEU A 54 -0.21 2.03 14.89
N PHE A 55 0.35 0.82 14.95
CA PHE A 55 1.05 0.20 13.83
C PHE A 55 0.10 -0.05 12.64
N ALA A 56 -1.09 -0.61 12.91
CA ALA A 56 -2.14 -0.79 11.91
C ALA A 56 -2.52 0.53 11.22
N ALA A 57 -2.63 1.62 11.99
CA ALA A 57 -2.96 2.94 11.46
C ALA A 57 -1.82 3.55 10.62
N VAL A 58 -0.55 3.27 10.95
CA VAL A 58 0.60 3.64 10.12
C VAL A 58 0.52 2.92 8.77
N ILE A 59 0.26 1.61 8.75
CA ILE A 59 0.12 0.84 7.51
C ILE A 59 -1.07 1.33 6.68
N ALA A 60 -2.23 1.57 7.31
CA ALA A 60 -3.40 2.10 6.63
C ALA A 60 -3.12 3.45 5.96
N GLY A 61 -2.40 4.34 6.66
CA GLY A 61 -2.01 5.64 6.12
C GLY A 61 -1.10 5.54 4.90
N GLN A 62 -0.23 4.53 4.82
CA GLN A 62 0.60 4.30 3.63
C GLN A 62 -0.24 3.93 2.40
N CYS A 63 -1.36 3.25 2.58
CA CYS A 63 -2.23 2.82 1.48
C CYS A 63 -3.22 3.91 1.01
N GLU A 64 -3.38 5.01 1.75
CA GLU A 64 -4.44 6.00 1.53
C GLU A 64 -4.39 6.66 0.14
N ALA A 65 -3.19 7.02 -0.35
CA ALA A 65 -3.03 7.63 -1.67
C ALA A 65 -3.45 6.68 -2.80
N LEU A 66 -3.08 5.39 -2.70
CA LEU A 66 -3.48 4.38 -3.67
C LEU A 66 -4.99 4.10 -3.61
N LEU A 67 -5.57 4.01 -2.42
CA LEU A 67 -7.02 3.84 -2.25
C LEU A 67 -7.81 5.01 -2.84
N SER A 68 -7.33 6.25 -2.67
CA SER A 68 -7.93 7.45 -3.28
C SER A 68 -7.85 7.39 -4.81
N THR A 69 -6.74 6.91 -5.37
CA THR A 69 -6.58 6.73 -6.82
C THR A 69 -7.57 5.68 -7.35
N LEU A 70 -7.64 4.51 -6.70
CA LEU A 70 -8.58 3.44 -7.07
C LEU A 70 -10.03 3.94 -7.06
N THR A 71 -10.43 4.70 -6.02
CA THR A 71 -11.79 5.27 -5.92
C THR A 71 -12.09 6.23 -7.06
N ARG A 72 -11.12 7.07 -7.46
CA ARG A 72 -11.28 8.02 -8.58
C ARG A 72 -11.41 7.28 -9.91
N GLU A 73 -10.51 6.35 -10.21
CA GLU A 73 -10.53 5.60 -11.48
C GLU A 73 -11.80 4.76 -11.60
N GLN A 74 -12.30 4.20 -10.49
CA GLN A 74 -13.58 3.51 -10.45
C GLN A 74 -14.76 4.43 -10.83
N ALA A 75 -14.74 5.70 -10.41
CA ALA A 75 -15.79 6.64 -10.76
C ALA A 75 -15.74 7.07 -12.23
N GLU A 76 -14.57 7.14 -12.84
CA GLU A 76 -14.36 7.67 -14.19
C GLU A 76 -14.53 6.63 -15.31
N LEU A 77 -14.04 5.41 -15.16
CA LEU A 77 -14.14 4.24 -16.07
C LEU A 77 -14.08 4.49 -17.60
N ALA A 78 -13.73 5.72 -17.99
CA ALA A 78 -13.82 6.17 -19.38
C ALA A 78 -12.65 5.64 -20.23
N ASP A 79 -11.47 5.50 -19.62
CA ASP A 79 -10.25 5.04 -20.28
C ASP A 79 -9.52 3.99 -19.39
N PRO A 80 -9.68 2.69 -19.65
CA PRO A 80 -9.05 1.66 -18.85
C PRO A 80 -7.51 1.67 -18.94
N VAL A 81 -6.94 2.19 -20.03
CA VAL A 81 -5.49 2.32 -20.18
C VAL A 81 -4.96 3.39 -19.20
N ALA A 82 -5.59 4.56 -19.21
CA ALA A 82 -5.23 5.66 -18.30
C ALA A 82 -5.49 5.27 -16.84
N GLY A 83 -6.65 4.65 -16.53
CA GLY A 83 -7.02 4.21 -15.19
C GLY A 83 -6.03 3.19 -14.62
N LEU A 84 -5.73 2.12 -15.37
CA LEU A 84 -4.76 1.11 -14.92
C LEU A 84 -3.34 1.69 -14.80
N LYS A 85 -2.94 2.64 -15.66
CA LYS A 85 -1.66 3.35 -15.50
C LYS A 85 -1.63 4.20 -14.24
N ALA A 86 -2.69 4.92 -13.92
CA ALA A 86 -2.77 5.73 -12.70
C ALA A 86 -2.70 4.86 -11.44
N ILE A 87 -3.43 3.74 -11.42
CA ILE A 87 -3.39 2.75 -10.32
C ILE A 87 -2.00 2.14 -10.20
N ALA A 88 -1.37 1.74 -11.32
CA ALA A 88 -0.03 1.17 -11.33
C ALA A 88 1.03 2.17 -10.82
N ASN A 89 0.94 3.45 -11.22
CA ASN A 89 1.80 4.51 -10.71
C ASN A 89 1.66 4.67 -9.19
N ALA A 90 0.43 4.82 -8.69
CA ALA A 90 0.19 4.96 -7.27
C ALA A 90 0.69 3.75 -6.47
N PHE A 91 0.56 2.54 -7.02
CA PHE A 91 1.08 1.33 -6.39
C PHE A 91 2.61 1.28 -6.36
N VAL A 92 3.27 1.60 -7.48
CA VAL A 92 4.74 1.64 -7.57
C VAL A 92 5.31 2.71 -6.62
N GLU A 93 4.70 3.92 -6.59
CA GLU A 93 5.09 4.97 -5.64
C GLU A 93 4.88 4.54 -4.17
N LEU A 94 3.91 3.69 -3.88
CA LEU A 94 3.71 3.15 -2.54
C LEU A 94 4.80 2.13 -2.16
N VAL A 95 5.03 1.10 -2.99
CA VAL A 95 5.78 -0.09 -2.55
C VAL A 95 7.30 0.01 -2.73
N TYR A 96 7.79 0.96 -3.54
CA TYR A 96 9.23 1.14 -3.80
C TYR A 96 9.85 2.30 -3.02
N THR A 97 9.13 2.97 -2.11
CA THR A 97 9.73 3.95 -1.21
C THR A 97 10.65 3.27 -0.20
N ASP A 98 11.70 3.96 0.23
CA ASP A 98 12.60 3.45 1.27
C ASP A 98 11.84 3.07 2.55
N GLU A 99 10.86 3.89 2.93
CA GLU A 99 10.02 3.66 4.11
C GLU A 99 9.19 2.38 3.98
N ALA A 100 8.55 2.16 2.82
CA ALA A 100 7.76 0.95 2.59
C ALA A 100 8.66 -0.30 2.58
N LEU A 101 9.81 -0.25 1.93
CA LEU A 101 10.79 -1.35 1.91
C LEU A 101 11.31 -1.67 3.31
N GLN A 102 11.58 -0.66 4.14
CA GLN A 102 11.98 -0.84 5.54
C GLN A 102 10.86 -1.48 6.38
N LEU A 103 9.60 -1.03 6.20
CA LEU A 103 8.44 -1.64 6.86
C LEU A 103 8.24 -3.10 6.43
N TYR A 104 8.40 -3.43 5.14
CA TYR A 104 8.34 -4.83 4.68
C TYR A 104 9.39 -5.70 5.36
N ARG A 105 10.66 -5.24 5.40
CA ARG A 105 11.74 -5.98 6.07
C ARG A 105 11.48 -6.17 7.55
N LEU A 106 10.98 -5.13 8.23
CA LEU A 106 10.60 -5.16 9.64
C LEU A 106 9.53 -6.23 9.89
N ILE A 107 8.46 -6.23 9.10
CA ILE A 107 7.35 -7.18 9.26
C ILE A 107 7.86 -8.62 9.08
N ILE A 108 8.69 -8.86 8.06
CA ILE A 108 9.28 -10.19 7.81
C ILE A 108 10.16 -10.63 8.98
N ALA A 109 10.99 -9.74 9.52
CA ALA A 109 11.89 -10.05 10.62
C ALA A 109 11.15 -10.32 11.94
N GLU A 110 10.11 -9.57 12.23
CA GLU A 110 9.39 -9.62 13.50
C GLU A 110 8.26 -10.68 13.55
N GLN A 111 7.85 -11.22 12.40
CA GLN A 111 6.69 -12.12 12.33
C GLN A 111 6.88 -13.43 13.13
N GLN A 112 8.10 -13.90 13.36
CA GLN A 112 8.34 -15.08 14.19
C GLN A 112 8.06 -14.80 15.67
N GLN A 113 8.41 -13.58 16.14
CA GLN A 113 8.17 -13.16 17.51
C GLN A 113 6.73 -12.70 17.72
N PHE A 114 6.11 -12.14 16.68
CA PHE A 114 4.73 -11.63 16.68
C PHE A 114 3.91 -12.26 15.54
N PRO A 115 3.46 -13.53 15.66
CA PRO A 115 2.80 -14.27 14.56
C PRO A 115 1.54 -13.57 13.98
N GLY A 116 0.86 -12.74 14.78
CA GLY A 116 -0.30 -11.96 14.33
C GLY A 116 0.04 -10.68 13.57
N LEU A 117 1.33 -10.29 13.50
CA LEU A 117 1.74 -9.02 12.89
C LEU A 117 1.48 -9.01 11.38
N GLY A 118 1.75 -10.10 10.70
CA GLY A 118 1.51 -10.23 9.26
C GLY A 118 0.02 -10.09 8.90
N GLU A 119 -0.86 -10.74 9.65
CA GLU A 119 -2.31 -10.63 9.46
C GLU A 119 -2.80 -9.21 9.76
N LEU A 120 -2.33 -8.60 10.85
CA LEU A 120 -2.63 -7.21 11.19
C LEU A 120 -2.27 -6.27 10.04
N VAL A 121 -1.05 -6.38 9.50
CA VAL A 121 -0.59 -5.56 8.38
C VAL A 121 -1.45 -5.77 7.13
N TYR A 122 -1.68 -7.02 6.75
CA TYR A 122 -2.44 -7.36 5.55
C TYR A 122 -3.85 -6.75 5.59
N ARG A 123 -4.55 -6.89 6.71
CA ARG A 123 -5.90 -6.35 6.91
C ARG A 123 -5.95 -4.82 7.06
N SER A 124 -4.85 -4.19 7.46
CA SER A 124 -4.83 -2.75 7.72
C SER A 124 -4.85 -1.88 6.46
N GLY A 125 -4.46 -2.43 5.31
CA GLY A 125 -4.43 -1.67 4.06
C GLY A 125 -4.40 -2.56 2.80
N PRO A 126 -3.44 -3.48 2.64
CA PRO A 126 -3.27 -4.30 1.43
C PRO A 126 -4.54 -5.05 0.99
N GLU A 127 -5.31 -5.61 1.91
CA GLU A 127 -6.57 -6.30 1.63
C GLU A 127 -7.60 -5.36 0.98
N SER A 128 -7.76 -4.16 1.54
CA SER A 128 -8.68 -3.14 0.99
C SER A 128 -8.24 -2.65 -0.39
N VAL A 129 -6.93 -2.49 -0.61
CA VAL A 129 -6.36 -2.12 -1.92
C VAL A 129 -6.69 -3.18 -2.97
N LEU A 130 -6.49 -4.46 -2.63
CA LEU A 130 -6.79 -5.58 -3.53
C LEU A 130 -8.30 -5.66 -3.83
N GLN A 131 -9.14 -5.48 -2.81
CA GLN A 131 -10.59 -5.50 -2.94
C GLN A 131 -11.10 -4.36 -3.83
N GLN A 132 -10.57 -3.15 -3.69
CA GLN A 132 -10.97 -2.03 -4.55
C GLN A 132 -10.51 -2.22 -6.00
N LEU A 133 -9.31 -2.76 -6.25
CA LEU A 133 -8.92 -3.13 -7.62
C LEU A 133 -9.85 -4.19 -8.20
N SER A 134 -10.24 -5.18 -7.39
CA SER A 134 -11.20 -6.21 -7.82
C SER A 134 -12.54 -5.60 -8.22
N THR A 135 -13.04 -4.63 -7.46
CA THR A 135 -14.28 -3.91 -7.79
C THR A 135 -14.14 -3.10 -9.09
N TYR A 136 -13.02 -2.41 -9.29
CA TYR A 136 -12.73 -1.68 -10.52
C TYR A 136 -12.70 -2.61 -11.74
N LEU A 137 -12.04 -3.76 -11.65
CA LEU A 137 -11.96 -4.75 -12.73
C LEU A 137 -13.32 -5.41 -13.01
N ASP A 138 -14.13 -5.66 -11.97
CA ASP A 138 -15.47 -6.21 -12.12
C ASP A 138 -16.39 -5.25 -12.90
N GLU A 139 -16.29 -3.96 -12.65
CA GLU A 139 -17.03 -2.95 -13.41
C GLU A 139 -16.58 -2.85 -14.87
N LEU A 140 -15.27 -2.98 -15.17
CA LEU A 140 -14.78 -3.04 -16.55
C LEU A 140 -15.28 -4.30 -17.27
N LYS A 141 -15.33 -5.44 -16.55
CA LYS A 141 -15.93 -6.70 -17.07
C LYS A 141 -17.42 -6.55 -17.33
N ALA A 142 -18.17 -5.98 -16.38
CA ALA A 142 -19.61 -5.79 -16.50
C ALA A 142 -20.00 -4.91 -17.71
N ARG A 143 -19.13 -3.97 -18.08
CA ARG A 143 -19.26 -3.12 -19.28
C ARG A 143 -18.72 -3.78 -20.55
N SER A 144 -18.28 -5.03 -20.49
CA SER A 144 -17.66 -5.75 -21.62
C SER A 144 -16.42 -5.06 -22.20
N ILE A 145 -15.73 -4.25 -21.40
CA ILE A 145 -14.47 -3.59 -21.76
C ILE A 145 -13.31 -4.60 -21.65
N LEU A 146 -13.32 -5.45 -20.62
CA LEU A 146 -12.35 -6.51 -20.42
C LEU A 146 -13.03 -7.87 -20.29
N SER A 147 -12.39 -8.92 -20.83
CA SER A 147 -12.78 -10.31 -20.65
C SER A 147 -11.95 -10.93 -19.52
N ILE A 148 -12.52 -11.03 -18.32
CA ILE A 148 -11.84 -11.52 -17.14
C ILE A 148 -12.56 -12.75 -16.58
N ASP A 149 -11.90 -13.90 -16.55
CA ASP A 149 -12.48 -15.14 -16.02
C ASP A 149 -12.57 -15.08 -14.48
N ASN A 150 -11.47 -14.73 -13.82
CA ASN A 150 -11.36 -14.67 -12.38
C ASN A 150 -10.81 -13.31 -11.92
N ILE A 151 -11.70 -12.47 -11.41
CA ILE A 151 -11.38 -11.10 -10.97
C ILE A 151 -10.33 -11.09 -9.85
N GLU A 152 -10.48 -11.95 -8.84
CA GLU A 152 -9.57 -12.00 -7.69
C GLU A 152 -8.15 -12.39 -8.12
N THR A 153 -8.02 -13.40 -8.97
CA THR A 153 -6.73 -13.83 -9.51
C THR A 153 -6.12 -12.72 -10.38
N SER A 154 -6.89 -12.10 -11.27
CA SER A 154 -6.41 -11.00 -12.13
C SER A 154 -5.94 -9.80 -11.32
N SER A 155 -6.65 -9.43 -10.25
CA SER A 155 -6.24 -8.35 -9.34
C SER A 155 -4.90 -8.66 -8.66
N ARG A 156 -4.72 -9.89 -8.18
CA ARG A 156 -3.46 -10.34 -7.56
C ARG A 156 -2.31 -10.36 -8.56
N LEU A 157 -2.55 -10.82 -9.79
CA LEU A 157 -1.55 -10.85 -10.85
C LEU A 157 -1.14 -9.43 -11.26
N PHE A 158 -2.07 -8.48 -11.36
CA PHE A 158 -1.75 -7.10 -11.69
C PHE A 158 -0.73 -6.48 -10.72
N PHE A 159 -1.00 -6.52 -9.43
CA PHE A 159 -0.06 -6.02 -8.43
C PHE A 159 1.19 -6.91 -8.29
N GLY A 160 1.06 -8.21 -8.55
CA GLY A 160 2.20 -9.14 -8.57
C GLY A 160 3.22 -8.79 -9.66
N MET A 161 2.76 -8.46 -10.88
CA MET A 161 3.63 -8.02 -11.98
C MET A 161 4.36 -6.72 -11.67
N LEU A 162 3.72 -5.78 -10.97
CA LEU A 162 4.34 -4.50 -10.57
C LEU A 162 5.41 -4.66 -9.47
N LYS A 163 5.35 -5.72 -8.67
CA LYS A 163 6.42 -6.06 -7.72
C LYS A 163 7.56 -6.80 -8.43
N GLY A 164 7.30 -8.00 -8.86
CA GLY A 164 8.25 -8.85 -9.59
C GLY A 164 9.63 -9.00 -8.94
N ASP A 165 10.63 -9.28 -9.78
CA ASP A 165 12.03 -9.42 -9.38
C ASP A 165 12.60 -8.12 -8.79
N GLN A 166 12.25 -6.97 -9.36
CA GLN A 166 12.80 -5.67 -8.93
C GLN A 166 12.46 -5.36 -7.46
N HIS A 167 11.22 -5.62 -7.03
CA HIS A 167 10.84 -5.43 -5.64
C HIS A 167 11.56 -6.39 -4.70
N PHE A 168 11.74 -7.64 -5.12
CA PHE A 168 12.52 -8.62 -4.36
C PHE A 168 13.99 -8.19 -4.22
N ARG A 169 14.62 -7.68 -5.28
CA ARG A 169 15.97 -7.11 -5.22
C ARG A 169 16.07 -5.93 -4.26
N CYS A 170 15.05 -5.05 -4.26
CA CYS A 170 14.98 -3.96 -3.30
C CYS A 170 14.87 -4.49 -1.86
N LEU A 171 14.05 -5.50 -1.59
CA LEU A 171 13.93 -6.11 -0.26
C LEU A 171 15.24 -6.73 0.23
N LEU A 172 16.03 -7.32 -0.68
CA LEU A 172 17.36 -7.88 -0.38
C LEU A 172 18.47 -6.81 -0.26
N GLY A 173 18.17 -5.53 -0.49
CA GLY A 173 19.15 -4.45 -0.43
C GLY A 173 20.10 -4.39 -1.63
N LEU A 174 19.79 -5.11 -2.72
CA LEU A 174 20.57 -5.10 -3.97
C LEU A 174 20.30 -3.86 -4.81
N GLN A 175 19.20 -3.16 -4.54
CA GLN A 175 18.73 -1.94 -5.21
C GLN A 175 17.98 -1.07 -4.21
N SER A 176 18.14 0.24 -4.26
CA SER A 176 17.49 1.17 -3.31
C SER A 176 16.07 1.59 -3.73
N GLY A 177 15.66 1.27 -4.94
CA GLY A 177 14.34 1.65 -5.50
C GLY A 177 14.37 1.53 -7.01
N LEU A 178 13.43 2.17 -7.69
CA LEU A 178 13.37 2.26 -9.15
C LEU A 178 13.64 3.68 -9.61
N SER A 179 14.46 3.84 -10.64
CA SER A 179 14.56 5.09 -11.39
C SER A 179 13.24 5.39 -12.13
N ASP A 180 13.00 6.64 -12.49
CA ASP A 180 11.81 7.02 -13.24
C ASP A 180 11.70 6.32 -14.60
N GLY A 181 12.82 5.96 -15.22
CA GLY A 181 12.87 5.16 -16.44
C GLY A 181 12.37 3.73 -16.20
N GLU A 182 12.86 3.08 -15.15
CA GLU A 182 12.44 1.73 -14.77
C GLU A 182 10.97 1.69 -14.35
N LYS A 183 10.49 2.67 -13.58
CA LYS A 183 9.07 2.80 -13.22
C LYS A 183 8.20 2.87 -14.48
N ARG A 184 8.52 3.76 -15.42
CA ARG A 184 7.76 3.90 -16.68
C ARG A 184 7.75 2.62 -17.51
N LEU A 185 8.89 1.94 -17.65
CA LEU A 185 8.98 0.68 -18.36
C LEU A 185 8.12 -0.41 -17.71
N LEU A 186 8.25 -0.59 -16.40
CA LEU A 186 7.50 -1.56 -15.63
C LEU A 186 5.99 -1.34 -15.74
N ILE A 187 5.54 -0.11 -15.54
CA ILE A 187 4.12 0.27 -15.58
C ILE A 187 3.55 0.05 -16.99
N ASN A 188 4.23 0.55 -18.03
CA ASN A 188 3.74 0.41 -19.40
C ASN A 188 3.70 -1.06 -19.84
N ALA A 189 4.72 -1.85 -19.52
CA ALA A 189 4.76 -3.27 -19.83
C ALA A 189 3.64 -4.04 -19.09
N THR A 190 3.48 -3.79 -17.80
CA THR A 190 2.44 -4.42 -16.98
C THR A 190 1.04 -4.11 -17.50
N VAL A 191 0.72 -2.84 -17.73
CA VAL A 191 -0.61 -2.42 -18.19
C VAL A 191 -0.89 -2.98 -19.60
N SER A 192 0.09 -2.91 -20.51
CA SER A 192 -0.08 -3.46 -21.86
C SER A 192 -0.32 -4.98 -21.84
N LEU A 193 0.49 -5.72 -21.07
CA LEU A 193 0.36 -7.17 -20.96
C LEU A 193 -0.98 -7.56 -20.33
N PHE A 194 -1.37 -6.85 -19.25
CA PHE A 194 -2.63 -7.10 -18.56
C PHE A 194 -3.83 -6.87 -19.46
N LEU A 195 -3.89 -5.72 -20.14
CA LEU A 195 -4.98 -5.38 -21.05
C LEU A 195 -5.10 -6.39 -22.21
N LYS A 196 -3.99 -6.69 -22.89
CA LYS A 196 -3.98 -7.69 -23.98
C LYS A 196 -4.39 -9.08 -23.51
N GLY A 197 -3.92 -9.49 -22.31
CA GLY A 197 -4.29 -10.77 -21.71
C GLY A 197 -5.79 -10.88 -21.38
N HIS A 198 -6.50 -9.75 -21.28
CA HIS A 198 -7.94 -9.68 -21.03
C HIS A 198 -8.75 -9.18 -22.23
N GLY A 199 -8.20 -9.32 -23.45
CA GLY A 199 -8.93 -9.11 -24.71
C GLY A 199 -9.13 -7.63 -25.08
N TYR A 200 -8.31 -6.72 -24.57
CA TYR A 200 -8.35 -5.30 -24.91
C TYR A 200 -7.35 -5.00 -26.03
N ASP A 201 -7.81 -4.46 -27.13
CA ASP A 201 -6.97 -4.01 -28.25
C ASP A 201 -6.39 -2.63 -27.94
N LEU A 202 -5.04 -2.51 -27.95
CA LEU A 202 -4.27 -1.29 -27.65
C LEU A 202 -3.91 -0.53 -28.92
#